data_372ecb86d110be39e0339c49f2791d0a
#
_entry.id   372ecb86d110be39e0339c49f2791d0a
#
_cell.length_a   1.000
_cell.length_b   1.000
_cell.length_c   1.000
_cell.angle_alpha   90.00
_cell.angle_beta   90.00
_cell.angle_gamma   90.00
#
_symmetry.space_group_name_H-M   'P 1'
#
loop_
_entity.id
_entity.type
_entity.pdbx_description
1 polymer ?
#
loop_
_entity_poly.entity_id
_entity_poly.type
_entity_poly.pdbx_seq_one_letter_code
_entity_poly.pdbx_strand_id
1 'polypeptide(L)'
;MHWSCQNRNLADLLPEEGAIIQEDGQRSTANYQKKMAYYLLQIACLNGLEKLPATRALPYHFLTCLQKVMELYDESNRFFLGHLRRLGYTIQCVPGCTHCCRNMPSGVSAPELIYIYHGMHERGISSRSFRRFLEAEELFAEVFLQCRNLAEPFSQNPAGMDRVLSRYQDLEQPCPFLQNGLCQIYPYRPFACRMHFSLSPRYRCDPKSPQRSHAVTFNLLPGDCVFEAIDRIESRLRLKLSEVLACGLLELTVNLMKFERIQWI
;
A
#
# COMPACT_ATOMS: atom_id res chain seq x y z
N MET A 1 5.54 -18.34 -27.07
CA MET A 1 4.18 -18.88 -26.96
C MET A 1 3.22 -17.90 -27.62
N HIS A 2 2.58 -18.33 -28.73
CA HIS A 2 1.56 -17.52 -29.40
C HIS A 2 0.26 -17.57 -28.59
N TRP A 3 -0.10 -16.47 -27.98
CA TRP A 3 -1.41 -16.31 -27.33
C TRP A 3 -2.44 -15.99 -28.42
N SER A 4 -3.31 -16.95 -28.73
CA SER A 4 -4.45 -16.69 -29.60
C SER A 4 -5.43 -15.76 -28.90
N CYS A 5 -5.84 -14.67 -29.58
CA CYS A 5 -6.93 -13.79 -29.16
C CYS A 5 -8.26 -14.56 -29.20
N GLN A 6 -8.56 -15.31 -28.16
CA GLN A 6 -9.91 -15.82 -27.90
C GLN A 6 -10.47 -15.01 -26.72
N ASN A 7 -11.68 -14.48 -26.89
CA ASN A 7 -12.45 -13.89 -25.80
C ASN A 7 -12.56 -14.91 -24.66
N ARG A 8 -11.65 -14.83 -23.68
CA ARG A 8 -11.68 -15.72 -22.53
C ARG A 8 -12.86 -15.34 -21.65
N ASN A 9 -13.73 -16.30 -21.44
CA ASN A 9 -14.85 -16.14 -20.53
C ASN A 9 -14.29 -16.01 -19.12
N LEU A 10 -14.67 -14.94 -18.38
CA LEU A 10 -14.23 -14.69 -17.00
C LEU A 10 -14.52 -15.86 -16.04
N ALA A 11 -15.43 -16.76 -16.42
CA ALA A 11 -15.76 -17.97 -15.67
C ALA A 11 -14.64 -19.04 -15.70
N ASP A 12 -13.75 -18.98 -16.70
CA ASP A 12 -12.75 -20.00 -16.98
C ASP A 12 -11.33 -19.66 -16.46
N LEU A 13 -11.17 -18.51 -15.77
CA LEU A 13 -9.90 -18.12 -15.19
C LEU A 13 -9.59 -18.95 -13.93
N LEU A 14 -8.41 -19.54 -13.91
CA LEU A 14 -7.91 -20.29 -12.75
C LEU A 14 -7.13 -19.38 -11.80
N PRO A 15 -7.14 -19.63 -10.48
CA PRO A 15 -6.38 -18.84 -9.51
C PRO A 15 -4.87 -18.73 -9.82
N GLU A 16 -4.27 -19.78 -10.42
CA GLU A 16 -2.86 -19.79 -10.80
C GLU A 16 -2.51 -18.77 -11.90
N GLU A 17 -3.46 -18.34 -12.70
CA GLU A 17 -3.24 -17.30 -13.71
C GLU A 17 -2.88 -15.96 -13.08
N GLY A 18 -3.31 -15.70 -11.85
CA GLY A 18 -2.92 -14.51 -11.08
C GLY A 18 -1.40 -14.42 -10.87
N ALA A 19 -0.75 -15.52 -10.53
CA ALA A 19 0.70 -15.58 -10.33
C ALA A 19 1.47 -15.36 -11.65
N ILE A 20 1.03 -15.98 -12.73
CA ILE A 20 1.64 -15.81 -14.06
C ILE A 20 1.53 -14.35 -14.53
N ILE A 21 0.38 -13.72 -14.33
CA ILE A 21 0.14 -12.33 -14.68
C ILE A 21 1.02 -11.40 -13.83
N GLN A 22 1.21 -11.73 -12.55
CA GLN A 22 2.07 -10.96 -11.67
C GLN A 22 3.53 -10.98 -12.13
N GLU A 23 4.08 -12.14 -12.49
CA GLU A 23 5.44 -12.26 -13.01
C GLU A 23 5.62 -11.51 -14.33
N ASP A 24 4.66 -11.61 -15.25
CA ASP A 24 4.69 -10.86 -16.51
C ASP A 24 4.63 -9.35 -16.26
N GLY A 25 3.82 -8.94 -15.29
CA GLY A 25 3.73 -7.55 -14.83
C GLY A 25 5.08 -7.02 -14.35
N GLN A 26 5.77 -7.77 -13.51
CA GLN A 26 7.09 -7.37 -13.01
C GLN A 26 8.11 -7.19 -14.13
N ARG A 27 8.18 -8.14 -15.06
CA ARG A 27 9.08 -8.07 -16.22
C ARG A 27 8.76 -6.89 -17.13
N SER A 28 7.49 -6.72 -17.47
CA SER A 28 7.02 -5.69 -18.40
C SER A 28 7.20 -4.27 -17.86
N THR A 29 7.21 -4.11 -16.53
CA THR A 29 7.32 -2.80 -15.85
C THR A 29 8.74 -2.47 -15.36
N ALA A 30 9.73 -3.29 -15.64
CA ALA A 30 11.11 -3.14 -15.14
C ALA A 30 11.73 -1.74 -15.39
N ASN A 31 11.41 -1.10 -16.52
CA ASN A 31 11.90 0.25 -16.80
C ASN A 31 11.30 1.32 -15.87
N TYR A 32 10.03 1.15 -15.48
CA TYR A 32 9.40 2.03 -14.49
C TYR A 32 10.02 1.82 -13.12
N GLN A 33 10.28 0.58 -12.73
CA GLN A 33 10.93 0.23 -11.46
C GLN A 33 12.29 0.91 -11.33
N LYS A 34 13.13 0.84 -12.38
CA LYS A 34 14.44 1.52 -12.41
C LYS A 34 14.31 3.05 -12.28
N LYS A 35 13.31 3.66 -12.94
CA LYS A 35 13.07 5.11 -12.81
C LYS A 35 12.61 5.48 -11.41
N MET A 36 11.72 4.70 -10.80
CA MET A 36 11.29 4.91 -9.42
C MET A 36 12.46 4.80 -8.45
N ALA A 37 13.27 3.74 -8.56
CA ALA A 37 14.48 3.56 -7.75
C ALA A 37 15.45 4.74 -7.89
N TYR A 38 15.63 5.28 -9.09
CA TYR A 38 16.46 6.46 -9.32
C TYR A 38 15.99 7.67 -8.48
N TYR A 39 14.69 8.01 -8.50
CA TYR A 39 14.17 9.13 -7.71
C TYR A 39 14.23 8.86 -6.20
N LEU A 40 14.00 7.63 -5.76
CA LEU A 40 14.17 7.25 -4.35
C LEU A 40 15.63 7.37 -3.89
N LEU A 41 16.58 6.98 -4.73
CA LEU A 41 18.00 7.15 -4.43
C LEU A 41 18.39 8.64 -4.34
N GLN A 42 17.78 9.53 -5.12
CA GLN A 42 17.97 10.96 -4.94
C GLN A 42 17.51 11.42 -3.56
N ILE A 43 16.36 10.92 -3.07
CA ILE A 43 15.91 11.19 -1.70
C ILE A 43 16.96 10.68 -0.69
N ALA A 44 17.44 9.45 -0.85
CA ALA A 44 18.44 8.88 0.05
C ALA A 44 19.77 9.69 0.11
N CYS A 45 20.08 10.46 -0.94
CA CYS A 45 21.24 11.33 -0.99
C CYS A 45 21.03 12.72 -0.38
N LEU A 46 19.81 13.10 0.01
CA LEU A 46 19.51 14.39 0.62
C LEU A 46 20.18 14.51 2.00
N ASN A 47 20.66 15.71 2.32
CA ASN A 47 21.18 16.02 3.64
C ASN A 47 20.05 16.38 4.62
N GLY A 48 20.23 16.04 5.89
CA GLY A 48 19.35 16.48 6.96
C GLY A 48 18.13 15.59 7.17
N LEU A 49 17.99 14.46 6.49
CA LEU A 49 16.87 13.53 6.70
C LEU A 49 16.81 13.04 8.15
N GLU A 50 17.95 12.81 8.76
CA GLU A 50 18.10 12.37 10.16
C GLU A 50 17.64 13.41 11.17
N LYS A 51 17.46 14.66 10.73
CA LYS A 51 17.03 15.78 11.60
C LYS A 51 15.52 15.90 11.73
N LEU A 52 14.75 15.18 10.91
CA LEU A 52 13.29 15.24 10.94
C LEU A 52 12.68 15.14 12.35
N PRO A 53 13.13 14.23 13.25
CA PRO A 53 12.56 14.16 14.59
C PRO A 53 12.74 15.43 15.42
N ALA A 54 13.83 16.16 15.21
CA ALA A 54 14.14 17.36 15.97
C ALA A 54 13.56 18.64 15.34
N THR A 55 13.60 18.73 14.02
CA THR A 55 13.26 19.95 13.27
C THR A 55 11.85 19.95 12.68
N ARG A 56 11.25 18.75 12.51
CA ARG A 56 10.02 18.54 11.76
C ARG A 56 10.06 19.10 10.34
N ALA A 57 11.28 19.20 9.80
CA ALA A 57 11.55 19.75 8.49
C ALA A 57 12.21 18.72 7.57
N LEU A 58 11.86 18.74 6.30
CA LEU A 58 12.47 17.94 5.24
C LEU A 58 12.72 18.82 4.02
N PRO A 59 13.78 18.52 3.23
CA PRO A 59 13.99 19.19 1.97
C PRO A 59 12.77 19.03 1.04
N TYR A 60 12.34 20.12 0.37
CA TYR A 60 11.21 20.08 -0.55
C TYR A 60 11.42 19.05 -1.68
N HIS A 61 12.67 18.81 -2.05
CA HIS A 61 13.03 17.79 -3.05
C HIS A 61 12.64 16.36 -2.62
N PHE A 62 12.56 16.07 -1.30
CA PHE A 62 12.01 14.81 -0.79
C PHE A 62 10.57 14.60 -1.30
N LEU A 63 9.72 15.61 -1.12
CA LEU A 63 8.31 15.55 -1.52
C LEU A 63 8.16 15.40 -3.03
N THR A 64 8.87 16.21 -3.81
CA THR A 64 8.76 16.20 -5.28
C THR A 64 9.24 14.88 -5.90
N CYS A 65 10.33 14.31 -5.39
CA CYS A 65 10.81 13.01 -5.83
C CYS A 65 9.80 11.90 -5.47
N LEU A 66 9.23 11.93 -4.27
CA LEU A 66 8.28 10.90 -3.86
C LEU A 66 6.96 11.01 -4.64
N GLN A 67 6.49 12.22 -4.93
CA GLN A 67 5.36 12.44 -5.85
C GLN A 67 5.64 11.83 -7.22
N LYS A 68 6.85 12.07 -7.76
CA LYS A 68 7.26 11.49 -9.06
C LYS A 68 7.31 9.97 -9.05
N VAL A 69 7.76 9.36 -7.94
CA VAL A 69 7.73 7.91 -7.76
C VAL A 69 6.30 7.38 -7.82
N MET A 70 5.35 7.99 -7.11
CA MET A 70 3.96 7.57 -7.11
C MET A 70 3.27 7.76 -8.47
N GLU A 71 3.60 8.83 -9.20
CA GLU A 71 3.15 9.03 -10.59
C GLU A 71 3.66 7.93 -11.53
N LEU A 72 4.97 7.63 -11.46
CA LEU A 72 5.60 6.59 -12.27
C LEU A 72 5.01 5.21 -11.97
N TYR A 73 4.66 4.96 -10.72
CA TYR A 73 4.00 3.72 -10.34
C TYR A 73 2.58 3.63 -10.91
N ASP A 74 1.80 4.70 -10.85
CA ASP A 74 0.48 4.75 -11.48
C ASP A 74 0.56 4.65 -13.02
N GLU A 75 1.61 5.21 -13.64
CA GLU A 75 1.87 5.03 -15.08
C GLU A 75 2.21 3.58 -15.42
N SER A 76 3.08 2.95 -14.61
CA SER A 76 3.43 1.55 -14.71
C SER A 76 2.20 0.65 -14.66
N ASN A 77 1.33 0.87 -13.67
CA ASN A 77 0.08 0.14 -13.53
C ASN A 77 -0.83 0.34 -14.75
N ARG A 78 -1.03 1.57 -15.20
CA ARG A 78 -1.83 1.87 -16.40
C ARG A 78 -1.29 1.18 -17.65
N PHE A 79 0.04 1.19 -17.82
CA PHE A 79 0.70 0.52 -18.94
C PHE A 79 0.39 -0.97 -18.94
N PHE A 80 0.62 -1.66 -17.81
CA PHE A 80 0.42 -3.11 -17.73
C PHE A 80 -1.05 -3.50 -17.78
N LEU A 81 -1.94 -2.80 -17.09
CA LEU A 81 -3.38 -3.03 -17.17
C LEU A 81 -3.92 -2.79 -18.60
N GLY A 82 -3.35 -1.84 -19.32
CA GLY A 82 -3.63 -1.62 -20.74
C GLY A 82 -3.18 -2.81 -21.60
N HIS A 83 -2.05 -3.43 -21.28
CA HIS A 83 -1.57 -4.64 -21.94
C HIS A 83 -2.54 -5.81 -21.70
N LEU A 84 -2.94 -6.05 -20.46
CA LEU A 84 -3.90 -7.10 -20.11
C LEU A 84 -5.24 -6.93 -20.84
N ARG A 85 -5.75 -5.70 -20.95
CA ARG A 85 -7.00 -5.43 -21.71
C ARG A 85 -6.87 -5.81 -23.18
N ARG A 86 -5.70 -5.54 -23.81
CA ARG A 86 -5.45 -5.96 -25.19
C ARG A 86 -5.38 -7.48 -25.36
N LEU A 87 -5.02 -8.21 -24.32
CA LEU A 87 -5.06 -9.67 -24.25
C LEU A 87 -6.47 -10.22 -23.93
N GLY A 88 -7.49 -9.36 -23.80
CA GLY A 88 -8.88 -9.76 -23.55
C GLY A 88 -9.25 -9.85 -22.06
N TYR A 89 -8.35 -9.51 -21.12
CA TYR A 89 -8.69 -9.51 -19.70
C TYR A 89 -9.47 -8.26 -19.31
N THR A 90 -10.48 -8.44 -18.46
CA THR A 90 -11.26 -7.35 -17.89
C THR A 90 -10.83 -7.07 -16.45
N ILE A 91 -10.34 -5.87 -16.20
CA ILE A 91 -9.97 -5.44 -14.85
C ILE A 91 -11.24 -4.96 -14.14
N GLN A 92 -11.59 -5.62 -13.04
CA GLN A 92 -12.83 -5.40 -12.30
C GLN A 92 -12.72 -4.32 -11.22
N CYS A 93 -11.49 -3.85 -10.91
CA CYS A 93 -11.25 -2.76 -9.98
C CYS A 93 -11.67 -1.44 -10.60
N VAL A 94 -12.74 -0.84 -10.08
CA VAL A 94 -13.32 0.42 -10.54
C VAL A 94 -13.53 1.37 -9.35
N PRO A 95 -13.70 2.67 -9.57
CA PRO A 95 -14.07 3.61 -8.49
C PRO A 95 -15.30 3.12 -7.71
N GLY A 96 -15.23 3.22 -6.38
CA GLY A 96 -16.27 2.72 -5.48
C GLY A 96 -16.20 1.23 -5.14
N CYS A 97 -15.22 0.49 -5.67
CA CYS A 97 -14.88 -0.82 -5.14
C CYS A 97 -14.08 -0.65 -3.85
N THR A 98 -14.57 -1.22 -2.72
CA THR A 98 -14.02 -0.98 -1.39
C THR A 98 -13.57 -2.25 -0.67
N HIS A 99 -13.63 -3.42 -1.32
CA HIS A 99 -13.31 -4.70 -0.65
C HIS A 99 -11.88 -4.73 -0.10
N CYS A 100 -10.88 -4.30 -0.88
CA CYS A 100 -9.50 -4.20 -0.41
C CYS A 100 -9.30 -3.10 0.67
N CYS A 101 -10.18 -2.09 0.74
CA CYS A 101 -10.13 -1.06 1.77
C CYS A 101 -10.67 -1.52 3.15
N ARG A 102 -11.08 -2.77 3.28
CA ARG A 102 -11.44 -3.42 4.55
C ARG A 102 -10.27 -4.21 5.15
N ASN A 103 -9.13 -4.18 4.50
CA ASN A 103 -7.90 -4.75 5.02
C ASN A 103 -7.03 -3.61 5.58
N MET A 104 -6.36 -3.87 6.70
CA MET A 104 -5.35 -2.95 7.20
C MET A 104 -4.12 -3.01 6.27
N PRO A 105 -3.78 -1.93 5.57
CA PRO A 105 -2.55 -1.92 4.78
C PRO A 105 -1.33 -2.12 5.67
N SER A 106 -0.47 -3.05 5.28
CA SER A 106 0.82 -3.35 5.92
C SER A 106 1.95 -3.23 4.89
N GLY A 107 3.20 -3.24 5.34
CA GLY A 107 4.35 -2.99 4.50
C GLY A 107 4.39 -1.53 4.00
N VAL A 108 3.88 -0.58 4.80
CA VAL A 108 3.90 0.85 4.50
C VAL A 108 5.18 1.44 5.07
N SER A 109 6.06 1.90 4.19
CA SER A 109 7.38 2.44 4.57
C SER A 109 7.30 3.82 5.21
N ALA A 110 8.33 4.20 5.97
CA ALA A 110 8.40 5.52 6.61
C ALA A 110 8.27 6.70 5.60
N PRO A 111 8.92 6.70 4.42
CA PRO A 111 8.68 7.75 3.42
C PRO A 111 7.24 7.80 2.91
N GLU A 112 6.56 6.66 2.78
CA GLU A 112 5.15 6.64 2.41
C GLU A 112 4.25 7.19 3.53
N LEU A 113 4.54 6.85 4.79
CA LEU A 113 3.81 7.42 5.94
C LEU A 113 3.97 8.95 6.00
N ILE A 114 5.18 9.47 5.74
CA ILE A 114 5.44 10.92 5.61
C ILE A 114 4.61 11.54 4.48
N TYR A 115 4.53 10.87 3.34
CA TYR A 115 3.74 11.33 2.18
C TYR A 115 2.24 11.33 2.46
N ILE A 116 1.74 10.29 3.13
CA ILE A 116 0.35 10.20 3.56
C ILE A 116 0.04 11.31 4.57
N TYR A 117 0.92 11.52 5.55
CA TYR A 117 0.78 12.57 6.55
C TYR A 117 0.70 13.97 5.92
N HIS A 118 1.58 14.26 4.96
CA HIS A 118 1.48 15.47 4.14
C HIS A 118 0.10 15.58 3.47
N GLY A 119 -0.36 14.52 2.79
CA GLY A 119 -1.65 14.48 2.12
C GLY A 119 -2.84 14.68 3.06
N MET A 120 -2.77 14.19 4.29
CA MET A 120 -3.80 14.43 5.32
C MET A 120 -3.92 15.93 5.64
N HIS A 121 -2.80 16.63 5.77
CA HIS A 121 -2.80 18.07 6.03
C HIS A 121 -3.28 18.88 4.82
N GLU A 122 -2.85 18.53 3.61
CA GLU A 122 -3.30 19.18 2.37
C GLU A 122 -4.82 19.03 2.16
N ARG A 123 -5.39 17.90 2.58
CA ARG A 123 -6.81 17.63 2.48
C ARG A 123 -7.64 18.12 3.67
N GLY A 124 -7.01 18.65 4.71
CA GLY A 124 -7.67 19.12 5.93
C GLY A 124 -8.41 18.02 6.68
N ILE A 125 -7.93 16.76 6.61
CA ILE A 125 -8.59 15.60 7.20
C ILE A 125 -7.86 15.05 8.44
N SER A 126 -6.75 15.64 8.85
CA SER A 126 -5.89 15.14 9.93
C SER A 126 -6.68 14.93 11.24
N SER A 127 -7.45 15.92 11.67
CA SER A 127 -8.23 15.83 12.92
C SER A 127 -9.44 14.87 12.83
N ARG A 128 -10.11 14.82 11.66
CA ARG A 128 -11.28 13.94 11.46
C ARG A 128 -10.91 12.47 11.41
N SER A 129 -9.75 12.15 10.83
CA SER A 129 -9.29 10.78 10.67
C SER A 129 -8.63 10.24 11.93
N PHE A 130 -8.12 11.11 12.81
CA PHE A 130 -7.35 10.71 13.98
C PHE A 130 -8.13 9.73 14.90
N ARG A 131 -9.40 10.03 15.18
CA ARG A 131 -10.24 9.13 15.98
C ARG A 131 -10.36 7.74 15.34
N ARG A 132 -10.55 7.69 14.02
CA ARG A 132 -10.65 6.42 13.29
C ARG A 132 -9.33 5.64 13.28
N PHE A 133 -8.18 6.34 13.32
CA PHE A 133 -6.89 5.68 13.48
C PHE A 133 -6.74 5.06 14.85
N LEU A 134 -7.17 5.75 15.91
CA LEU A 134 -7.17 5.18 17.26
C LEU A 134 -8.06 3.93 17.34
N GLU A 135 -9.29 4.01 16.84
CA GLU A 135 -10.22 2.88 16.80
C GLU A 135 -9.65 1.69 16.01
N ALA A 136 -8.98 1.96 14.90
CA ALA A 136 -8.36 0.93 14.05
C ALA A 136 -7.12 0.31 14.71
N GLU A 137 -6.32 1.11 15.40
CA GLU A 137 -5.12 0.65 16.12
C GLU A 137 -5.50 -0.17 17.35
N GLU A 138 -6.46 0.29 18.16
CA GLU A 138 -6.99 -0.45 19.30
C GLU A 138 -7.47 -1.83 18.89
N LEU A 139 -8.28 -1.90 17.83
CA LEU A 139 -8.79 -3.17 17.31
C LEU A 139 -7.67 -4.06 16.75
N PHE A 140 -6.69 -3.46 16.07
CA PHE A 140 -5.54 -4.21 15.57
C PHE A 140 -4.69 -4.77 16.71
N ALA A 141 -4.49 -3.99 17.79
CA ALA A 141 -3.78 -4.42 18.98
C ALA A 141 -4.51 -5.57 19.70
N GLU A 142 -5.83 -5.53 19.78
CA GLU A 142 -6.64 -6.64 20.34
C GLU A 142 -6.44 -7.92 19.53
N VAL A 143 -6.54 -7.85 18.21
CA VAL A 143 -6.33 -9.01 17.33
C VAL A 143 -4.90 -9.53 17.45
N PHE A 144 -3.92 -8.64 17.52
CA PHE A 144 -2.52 -9.00 17.72
C PHE A 144 -2.32 -9.78 19.03
N LEU A 145 -2.87 -9.28 20.15
CA LEU A 145 -2.79 -9.95 21.46
C LEU A 145 -3.47 -11.32 21.44
N GLN A 146 -4.64 -11.42 20.82
CA GLN A 146 -5.34 -12.70 20.67
C GLN A 146 -4.49 -13.73 19.90
N CYS A 147 -3.88 -13.30 18.77
CA CYS A 147 -3.02 -14.17 17.97
C CYS A 147 -1.72 -14.56 18.70
N ARG A 148 -1.14 -13.64 19.48
CA ARG A 148 0.07 -13.88 20.27
C ARG A 148 -0.11 -14.96 21.35
N ASN A 149 -1.28 -14.98 21.98
CA ASN A 149 -1.59 -15.95 23.04
C ASN A 149 -1.85 -17.37 22.51
N LEU A 150 -1.99 -17.54 21.20
CA LEU A 150 -2.30 -18.83 20.55
C LEU A 150 -1.07 -19.51 19.91
N ALA A 151 0.11 -18.89 19.93
CA ALA A 151 1.28 -19.39 19.21
C ALA A 151 2.60 -19.14 19.94
N GLU A 152 3.61 -19.98 19.65
CA GLU A 152 5.01 -19.82 20.05
C GLU A 152 5.61 -18.46 19.66
N PRO A 153 6.80 -18.08 20.16
CA PRO A 153 7.30 -16.71 20.19
C PRO A 153 7.16 -15.97 18.86
N PHE A 154 6.31 -14.98 18.89
CA PHE A 154 5.72 -14.27 17.77
C PHE A 154 6.68 -13.25 17.10
N SER A 155 7.77 -12.91 17.76
CA SER A 155 8.55 -11.70 17.46
C SER A 155 9.44 -11.77 16.20
N GLN A 156 9.51 -12.90 15.50
CA GLN A 156 10.39 -13.05 14.32
C GLN A 156 9.79 -13.89 13.19
N ASN A 157 8.50 -14.25 13.26
CA ASN A 157 7.89 -15.11 12.25
C ASN A 157 6.94 -14.33 11.34
N PRO A 158 7.25 -14.15 10.03
CA PRO A 158 6.35 -13.53 9.06
C PRO A 158 4.95 -14.14 9.03
N ALA A 159 4.84 -15.47 9.19
CA ALA A 159 3.56 -16.18 9.27
C ALA A 159 2.69 -15.73 10.46
N GLY A 160 3.29 -15.17 11.51
CA GLY A 160 2.55 -14.58 12.62
C GLY A 160 1.79 -13.32 12.25
N MET A 161 2.45 -12.41 11.54
CA MET A 161 1.81 -11.16 11.08
C MET A 161 0.72 -11.44 10.05
N ASP A 162 0.95 -12.36 9.11
CA ASP A 162 -0.07 -12.76 8.12
C ASP A 162 -1.34 -13.28 8.80
N ARG A 163 -1.21 -14.01 9.90
CA ARG A 163 -2.35 -14.48 10.70
C ARG A 163 -3.11 -13.33 11.35
N VAL A 164 -2.40 -12.33 11.90
CA VAL A 164 -3.01 -11.13 12.48
C VAL A 164 -3.77 -10.36 11.42
N LEU A 165 -3.13 -10.11 10.27
CA LEU A 165 -3.74 -9.39 9.16
C LEU A 165 -4.96 -10.12 8.60
N SER A 166 -4.89 -11.45 8.47
CA SER A 166 -6.04 -12.27 8.04
C SER A 166 -7.21 -12.15 9.02
N ARG A 167 -6.95 -12.27 10.34
CA ARG A 167 -8.00 -12.09 11.34
C ARG A 167 -8.58 -10.68 11.38
N TYR A 168 -7.72 -9.66 11.24
CA TYR A 168 -8.19 -8.29 11.14
C TYR A 168 -9.10 -8.10 9.92
N GLN A 169 -8.75 -8.73 8.79
CA GLN A 169 -9.56 -8.71 7.57
C GLN A 169 -10.96 -9.32 7.79
N ASP A 170 -11.07 -10.39 8.60
CA ASP A 170 -12.34 -11.04 8.91
C ASP A 170 -13.30 -10.12 9.69
N LEU A 171 -12.78 -9.09 10.36
CA LEU A 171 -13.57 -8.08 11.05
C LEU A 171 -14.20 -7.04 10.10
N GLU A 172 -13.79 -7.03 8.83
CA GLU A 172 -14.31 -6.13 7.78
C GLU A 172 -14.29 -4.64 8.14
N GLN A 173 -13.33 -4.23 8.96
CA GLN A 173 -13.22 -2.83 9.37
C GLN A 173 -12.78 -1.96 8.22
N PRO A 174 -13.50 -0.88 7.90
CA PRO A 174 -13.11 0.01 6.82
C PRO A 174 -11.84 0.76 7.18
N CYS A 175 -10.97 0.94 6.19
CA CYS A 175 -9.79 1.80 6.31
C CYS A 175 -10.19 3.18 6.87
N PRO A 176 -9.43 3.77 7.82
CA PRO A 176 -9.72 5.09 8.40
C PRO A 176 -9.92 6.21 7.37
N PHE A 177 -9.34 6.09 6.18
CA PHE A 177 -9.50 7.03 5.08
C PHE A 177 -10.72 6.78 4.18
N LEU A 178 -11.44 5.68 4.39
CA LEU A 178 -12.60 5.37 3.58
C LEU A 178 -13.82 6.15 4.06
N GLN A 179 -14.38 7.04 3.22
CA GLN A 179 -15.61 7.78 3.50
C GLN A 179 -16.54 7.74 2.28
N ASN A 180 -17.77 7.36 2.47
CA ASN A 180 -18.78 7.27 1.41
C ASN A 180 -18.31 6.44 0.19
N GLY A 181 -17.58 5.34 0.44
CA GLY A 181 -17.04 4.48 -0.61
C GLY A 181 -15.82 5.05 -1.36
N LEU A 182 -15.25 6.17 -0.92
CA LEU A 182 -14.11 6.82 -1.56
C LEU A 182 -12.96 7.03 -0.57
N CYS A 183 -11.73 6.86 -1.06
CA CYS A 183 -10.53 7.12 -0.30
C CYS A 183 -10.24 8.63 -0.23
N GLN A 184 -10.22 9.19 0.98
CA GLN A 184 -9.98 10.62 1.23
C GLN A 184 -8.58 11.07 0.80
N ILE A 185 -7.61 10.16 0.82
CA ILE A 185 -6.21 10.43 0.45
C ILE A 185 -5.83 9.76 -0.88
N TYR A 186 -6.78 9.56 -1.79
CA TYR A 186 -6.54 8.77 -3.02
C TYR A 186 -5.23 9.08 -3.75
N PRO A 187 -4.80 10.35 -3.96
CA PRO A 187 -3.52 10.68 -4.59
C PRO A 187 -2.29 10.30 -3.74
N TYR A 188 -2.45 10.17 -2.44
CA TYR A 188 -1.38 9.94 -1.46
C TYR A 188 -1.33 8.50 -0.96
N ARG A 189 -2.04 7.56 -1.60
CA ARG A 189 -2.08 6.15 -1.20
C ARG A 189 -0.69 5.52 -1.28
N PRO A 190 -0.32 4.63 -0.32
CA PRO A 190 0.92 3.87 -0.39
C PRO A 190 0.89 2.81 -1.51
N PHE A 191 2.03 2.20 -1.81
CA PHE A 191 2.14 1.10 -2.78
C PHE A 191 1.17 -0.03 -2.46
N ALA A 192 1.07 -0.43 -1.19
CA ALA A 192 0.17 -1.48 -0.74
C ALA A 192 -1.30 -1.26 -1.17
N CYS A 193 -1.75 0.01 -1.27
CA CYS A 193 -3.10 0.35 -1.73
C CYS A 193 -3.23 0.48 -3.25
N ARG A 194 -2.12 0.47 -4.00
CA ARG A 194 -2.09 0.70 -5.45
C ARG A 194 -1.80 -0.56 -6.25
N MET A 195 -1.23 -1.59 -5.61
CA MET A 195 -0.70 -2.75 -6.29
C MET A 195 -1.72 -3.86 -6.55
N HIS A 196 -2.82 -3.88 -5.81
CA HIS A 196 -3.76 -5.00 -5.82
C HIS A 196 -4.85 -4.85 -6.88
N PHE A 197 -4.99 -5.85 -7.74
CA PHE A 197 -5.97 -5.88 -8.82
C PHE A 197 -6.72 -7.21 -8.87
N SER A 198 -7.97 -7.15 -9.38
CA SER A 198 -8.82 -8.33 -9.58
C SER A 198 -9.29 -8.41 -11.02
N LEU A 199 -9.20 -9.62 -11.59
CA LEU A 199 -9.82 -10.01 -12.85
C LEU A 199 -11.20 -10.61 -12.63
N SER A 200 -11.51 -11.02 -11.40
CA SER A 200 -12.80 -11.61 -11.04
C SER A 200 -13.83 -10.55 -10.70
N PRO A 201 -15.12 -10.85 -10.86
CA PRO A 201 -16.22 -9.98 -10.44
C PRO A 201 -16.06 -9.54 -8.97
N ARG A 202 -16.48 -8.31 -8.67
CA ARG A 202 -16.28 -7.68 -7.36
C ARG A 202 -16.80 -8.49 -6.17
N TYR A 203 -17.92 -9.20 -6.35
CA TYR A 203 -18.47 -10.04 -5.29
C TYR A 203 -17.52 -11.16 -4.82
N ARG A 204 -16.60 -11.62 -5.68
CA ARG A 204 -15.57 -12.60 -5.29
C ARG A 204 -14.46 -12.00 -4.42
N CYS A 205 -14.31 -10.68 -4.40
CA CYS A 205 -13.39 -10.00 -3.49
C CYS A 205 -14.01 -9.78 -2.10
N ASP A 206 -15.32 -10.01 -1.94
CA ASP A 206 -16.01 -9.89 -0.67
C ASP A 206 -15.56 -11.02 0.28
N PRO A 207 -15.09 -10.73 1.49
CA PRO A 207 -14.73 -11.75 2.49
C PRO A 207 -15.85 -12.76 2.76
N LYS A 208 -17.10 -12.34 2.69
CA LYS A 208 -18.29 -13.18 2.92
C LYS A 208 -18.73 -13.97 1.70
N SER A 209 -18.13 -13.74 0.54
CA SER A 209 -18.52 -14.47 -0.65
C SER A 209 -18.12 -15.95 -0.54
N PRO A 210 -19.05 -16.89 -0.78
CA PRO A 210 -18.73 -18.31 -0.85
C PRO A 210 -17.79 -18.63 -2.02
N GLN A 211 -17.65 -17.71 -2.97
CA GLN A 211 -16.79 -17.85 -4.14
C GLN A 211 -15.46 -17.08 -4.02
N ARG A 212 -15.11 -16.60 -2.82
CA ARG A 212 -13.85 -15.87 -2.59
C ARG A 212 -12.61 -16.68 -2.99
N SER A 213 -12.59 -17.98 -2.74
CA SER A 213 -11.50 -18.88 -3.11
C SER A 213 -11.27 -18.99 -4.63
N HIS A 214 -12.26 -18.59 -5.42
CA HIS A 214 -12.18 -18.55 -6.89
C HIS A 214 -11.84 -17.16 -7.43
N ALA A 215 -11.48 -16.22 -6.55
CA ALA A 215 -11.07 -14.88 -6.99
C ALA A 215 -9.68 -14.95 -7.63
N VAL A 216 -9.57 -14.47 -8.86
CA VAL A 216 -8.29 -14.28 -9.55
C VAL A 216 -7.80 -12.87 -9.29
N THR A 217 -6.82 -12.74 -8.43
CA THR A 217 -6.20 -11.47 -8.06
C THR A 217 -4.70 -11.53 -8.32
N PHE A 218 -4.09 -10.38 -8.49
CA PHE A 218 -2.64 -10.25 -8.63
C PHE A 218 -2.16 -8.92 -8.05
N ASN A 219 -0.88 -8.88 -7.68
CA ASN A 219 -0.22 -7.68 -7.19
C ASN A 219 0.85 -7.24 -8.20
N LEU A 220 0.81 -5.96 -8.57
CA LEU A 220 1.90 -5.34 -9.32
C LEU A 220 2.89 -4.75 -8.31
N LEU A 221 3.89 -5.52 -7.90
CA LEU A 221 4.88 -5.06 -6.93
C LEU A 221 5.77 -3.97 -7.53
N PRO A 222 6.23 -3.00 -6.72
CA PRO A 222 7.13 -1.93 -7.19
C PRO A 222 8.47 -2.46 -7.73
N GLY A 223 8.90 -3.66 -7.28
CA GLY A 223 10.17 -4.30 -7.63
C GLY A 223 11.26 -4.12 -6.57
N ASP A 224 12.20 -5.08 -6.54
CA ASP A 224 13.21 -5.17 -5.49
C ASP A 224 14.09 -3.91 -5.41
N CYS A 225 14.50 -3.36 -6.56
CA CYS A 225 15.32 -2.15 -6.58
C CYS A 225 14.61 -0.91 -5.97
N VAL A 226 13.27 -0.90 -5.96
CA VAL A 226 12.48 0.15 -5.31
C VAL A 226 12.50 -0.05 -3.81
N PHE A 227 12.31 -1.29 -3.33
CA PHE A 227 12.37 -1.61 -1.91
C PHE A 227 13.76 -1.35 -1.34
N GLU A 228 14.83 -1.77 -2.02
CA GLU A 228 16.22 -1.46 -1.62
C GLU A 228 16.47 0.05 -1.50
N ALA A 229 15.90 0.85 -2.41
CA ALA A 229 16.03 2.30 -2.35
C ALA A 229 15.22 2.91 -1.17
N ILE A 230 14.06 2.35 -0.84
CA ILE A 230 13.27 2.70 0.35
C ILE A 230 14.06 2.40 1.62
N ASP A 231 14.64 1.22 1.75
CA ASP A 231 15.45 0.82 2.91
C ASP A 231 16.62 1.79 3.15
N ARG A 232 17.23 2.30 2.08
CA ARG A 232 18.28 3.33 2.19
C ARG A 232 17.73 4.65 2.73
N ILE A 233 16.53 5.07 2.32
CA ILE A 233 15.88 6.27 2.85
C ILE A 233 15.57 6.09 4.34
N GLU A 234 15.01 4.96 4.74
CA GLU A 234 14.66 4.64 6.12
C GLU A 234 15.90 4.63 7.02
N SER A 235 16.98 4.03 6.55
CA SER A 235 18.28 4.04 7.23
C SER A 235 18.81 5.48 7.47
N ARG A 236 18.52 6.40 6.55
CA ARG A 236 18.91 7.82 6.65
C ARG A 236 17.94 8.62 7.54
N LEU A 237 16.65 8.34 7.47
CA LEU A 237 15.65 8.98 8.35
C LEU A 237 15.85 8.58 9.81
N ARG A 238 16.41 7.41 10.09
CA ARG A 238 16.58 6.84 11.45
C ARG A 238 15.28 6.77 12.24
N LEU A 239 14.16 6.57 11.52
CA LEU A 239 12.84 6.40 12.10
C LEU A 239 12.52 4.90 12.20
N LYS A 240 11.95 4.51 13.32
CA LYS A 240 11.34 3.20 13.51
C LYS A 240 9.85 3.42 13.68
N LEU A 241 9.12 3.36 12.58
CA LEU A 241 7.67 3.45 12.56
C LEU A 241 7.09 2.07 12.24
N SER A 242 5.90 1.80 12.75
CA SER A 242 5.17 0.58 12.40
C SER A 242 4.84 0.62 10.91
N GLU A 243 5.04 -0.51 10.22
CA GLU A 243 4.66 -0.69 8.82
C GLU A 243 3.15 -0.91 8.64
N VAL A 244 2.40 -1.06 9.73
CA VAL A 244 0.93 -1.11 9.70
C VAL A 244 0.39 0.30 9.64
N LEU A 245 -0.42 0.60 8.63
CA LEU A 245 -0.81 1.97 8.27
C LEU A 245 -1.34 2.79 9.46
N ALA A 246 -2.29 2.27 10.22
CA ALA A 246 -2.89 3.02 11.33
C ALA A 246 -1.86 3.26 12.44
N CYS A 247 -1.12 2.24 12.84
CA CYS A 247 -0.10 2.31 13.88
C CYS A 247 1.02 3.28 13.49
N GLY A 248 1.59 3.13 12.28
CA GLY A 248 2.67 3.99 11.80
C GLY A 248 2.27 5.46 11.66
N LEU A 249 1.03 5.74 11.23
CA LEU A 249 0.51 7.11 11.17
C LEU A 249 0.26 7.70 12.55
N LEU A 250 -0.19 6.92 13.53
CA LEU A 250 -0.33 7.37 14.92
C LEU A 250 1.04 7.68 15.53
N GLU A 251 2.01 6.77 15.37
CA GLU A 251 3.38 6.99 15.82
C GLU A 251 3.97 8.25 15.21
N LEU A 252 3.85 8.44 13.90
CA LEU A 252 4.31 9.63 13.20
C LEU A 252 3.61 10.90 13.71
N THR A 253 2.28 10.85 13.84
CA THR A 253 1.47 12.03 14.20
C THR A 253 1.71 12.46 15.64
N VAL A 254 1.68 11.50 16.59
CA VAL A 254 1.71 11.78 18.03
C VAL A 254 3.15 11.95 18.52
N ASN A 255 4.01 10.96 18.22
CA ASN A 255 5.33 10.88 18.81
C ASN A 255 6.33 11.80 18.10
N LEU A 256 6.25 11.86 16.75
CA LEU A 256 7.21 12.59 15.96
C LEU A 256 6.75 14.01 15.64
N MET A 257 5.61 14.15 15.00
CA MET A 257 5.14 15.44 14.47
C MET A 257 4.37 16.26 15.51
N LYS A 258 3.86 15.63 16.59
CA LYS A 258 3.04 16.29 17.62
C LYS A 258 1.91 17.13 17.02
N PHE A 259 1.26 16.58 16.00
CA PHE A 259 0.18 17.19 15.20
C PHE A 259 0.61 18.42 14.37
N GLU A 260 1.88 18.75 14.30
CA GLU A 260 2.37 19.85 13.46
C GLU A 260 2.59 19.40 12.02
N ARG A 261 2.51 20.34 11.09
CA ARG A 261 2.83 20.08 9.69
C ARG A 261 4.32 19.88 9.48
N ILE A 262 4.67 19.05 8.50
CA ILE A 262 6.05 18.97 8.02
C ILE A 262 6.40 20.32 7.37
N GLN A 263 7.55 20.89 7.77
CA GLN A 263 8.11 22.09 7.14
C GLN A 263 8.95 21.64 5.93
N TRP A 264 8.56 22.09 4.76
CA TRP A 264 9.30 21.82 3.53
C TRP A 264 10.29 22.95 3.27
N ILE A 265 11.61 22.67 3.31
CA ILE A 265 12.72 23.63 3.18
C ILE A 265 13.55 23.39 1.93
#